data_379d2589d39d5182f0b4181907e3a719
#
_entry.id   379d2589d39d5182f0b4181907e3a719
#
_cell.length_a   1.000
_cell.length_b   1.000
_cell.length_c   1.000
_cell.angle_alpha   90.00
_cell.angle_beta   90.00
_cell.angle_gamma   90.00
#
_symmetry.space_group_name_H-M   'P 1'
#
loop_
_entity.id
_entity.type
_entity.pdbx_description
1 polymer ?
#
loop_
_entity_poly.entity_id
_entity_poly.type
_entity_poly.pdbx_seq_one_letter_code
_entity_poly.pdbx_strand_id
1 'polypeptide(L)'
;MRYRFLVETYETEILKVLSVWSMFEDSDLSARPSSTDERGRSVLEHMVHQSMSENLWFRDMLGIGVTDNPLPARETRVGFIETYSENASKRLAALRDKPDSWWEEEVRFFEVIRSRAWIVTRRIAHTAHHRGQQTALLRMLGRDLHSTYGPTADTGGLMQNQASVVYAYRDLDTLLDEEKGGTRRKASLPGPGEASPTERPGS
;
A
#
# COMPACT_ATOMS: atom_id res chain seq x y z
N MET A 1 20.93 8.21 -13.05
CA MET A 1 19.51 7.87 -13.27
C MET A 1 18.64 8.95 -12.63
N ARG A 2 18.05 9.80 -13.47
CA ARG A 2 17.22 10.96 -13.07
C ARG A 2 15.97 10.55 -12.29
N TYR A 3 15.39 9.39 -12.62
CA TYR A 3 14.13 8.89 -12.08
C TYR A 3 14.30 7.91 -10.90
N ARG A 4 15.48 7.84 -10.30
CA ARG A 4 15.78 6.98 -9.17
C ARG A 4 14.81 7.18 -8.00
N PHE A 5 14.40 8.42 -7.75
CA PHE A 5 13.43 8.75 -6.70
C PHE A 5 12.07 8.06 -6.89
N LEU A 6 11.61 7.82 -8.14
CA LEU A 6 10.37 7.09 -8.41
C LEU A 6 10.51 5.61 -8.06
N VAL A 7 11.68 5.02 -8.32
CA VAL A 7 11.97 3.63 -7.96
C VAL A 7 11.99 3.47 -6.46
N GLU A 8 12.69 4.36 -5.74
CA GLU A 8 12.76 4.38 -4.27
C GLU A 8 11.39 4.63 -3.64
N THR A 9 10.57 5.52 -4.24
CA THR A 9 9.20 5.76 -3.77
C THR A 9 8.34 4.50 -3.97
N TYR A 10 8.42 3.85 -5.13
CA TYR A 10 7.66 2.62 -5.40
C TYR A 10 8.05 1.51 -4.41
N GLU A 11 9.34 1.34 -4.12
CA GLU A 11 9.85 0.39 -3.12
C GLU A 11 9.24 0.65 -1.73
N THR A 12 9.22 1.92 -1.31
CA THR A 12 8.59 2.33 -0.05
C THR A 12 7.08 2.03 -0.03
N GLU A 13 6.40 2.25 -1.16
CA GLU A 13 4.96 2.01 -1.27
C GLU A 13 4.61 0.52 -1.17
N ILE A 14 5.45 -0.39 -1.65
CA ILE A 14 5.26 -1.84 -1.47
C ILE A 14 5.15 -2.17 0.02
N LEU A 15 6.13 -1.76 0.82
CA LEU A 15 6.12 -2.01 2.27
C LEU A 15 4.89 -1.39 2.95
N LYS A 16 4.50 -0.17 2.57
CA LYS A 16 3.34 0.52 3.15
C LYS A 16 2.01 -0.18 2.83
N VAL A 17 1.84 -0.67 1.61
CA VAL A 17 0.64 -1.44 1.22
C VAL A 17 0.55 -2.72 2.05
N LEU A 18 1.64 -3.48 2.09
CA LEU A 18 1.68 -4.75 2.82
C LEU A 18 1.53 -4.56 4.33
N SER A 19 2.11 -3.49 4.89
CA SER A 19 1.89 -3.12 6.29
C SER A 19 0.42 -2.85 6.58
N VAL A 20 -0.31 -2.14 5.71
CA VAL A 20 -1.76 -1.93 5.89
C VAL A 20 -2.52 -3.25 5.79
N TRP A 21 -2.19 -4.11 4.82
CA TRP A 21 -2.84 -5.42 4.72
C TRP A 21 -2.60 -6.31 5.93
N SER A 22 -1.42 -6.21 6.54
CA SER A 22 -1.08 -6.94 7.76
C SER A 22 -1.87 -6.50 9.00
N MET A 23 -2.42 -5.28 9.01
CA MET A 23 -3.21 -4.77 10.14
C MET A 23 -4.62 -5.36 10.19
N PHE A 24 -5.15 -5.88 9.06
CA PHE A 24 -6.42 -6.59 9.05
C PHE A 24 -6.30 -8.00 9.65
N GLU A 25 -7.42 -8.53 10.12
CA GLU A 25 -7.59 -9.94 10.43
C GLU A 25 -8.22 -10.67 9.25
N ASP A 26 -8.09 -12.00 9.19
CA ASP A 26 -8.75 -12.78 8.13
C ASP A 26 -10.28 -12.66 8.18
N SER A 27 -10.86 -12.45 9.35
CA SER A 27 -12.28 -12.17 9.54
C SER A 27 -12.74 -10.82 8.97
N ASP A 28 -11.81 -9.89 8.72
CA ASP A 28 -12.13 -8.55 8.18
C ASP A 28 -12.29 -8.55 6.65
N LEU A 29 -11.86 -9.60 5.96
CA LEU A 29 -11.78 -9.62 4.49
C LEU A 29 -13.10 -9.27 3.79
N SER A 30 -14.24 -9.63 4.38
CA SER A 30 -15.57 -9.30 3.86
C SER A 30 -16.12 -7.94 4.32
N ALA A 31 -15.44 -7.26 5.25
CA ALA A 31 -15.91 -5.98 5.79
C ALA A 31 -15.91 -4.87 4.74
N ARG A 32 -16.98 -4.06 4.73
CA ARG A 32 -17.23 -2.94 3.82
C ARG A 32 -17.52 -1.66 4.60
N PRO A 33 -17.41 -0.47 3.97
CA PRO A 33 -17.81 0.79 4.60
C PRO A 33 -19.27 0.80 5.07
N SER A 34 -20.13 0.08 4.37
CA SER A 34 -21.55 -0.12 4.72
C SER A 34 -21.95 -1.55 4.46
N SER A 35 -22.59 -2.19 5.41
CA SER A 35 -23.09 -3.56 5.26
C SER A 35 -24.28 -3.68 4.30
N THR A 36 -24.95 -2.56 3.98
CA THR A 36 -26.14 -2.48 3.12
C THR A 36 -25.85 -1.87 1.74
N ASP A 37 -24.61 -1.50 1.45
CA ASP A 37 -24.21 -0.84 0.20
C ASP A 37 -22.96 -1.52 -0.39
N GLU A 38 -23.17 -2.32 -1.42
CA GLU A 38 -22.09 -3.04 -2.11
C GLU A 38 -21.22 -2.18 -3.04
N ARG A 39 -21.53 -0.89 -3.23
CA ARG A 39 -20.72 0.02 -4.06
C ARG A 39 -19.38 0.35 -3.41
N GLY A 40 -19.27 0.26 -2.07
CA GLY A 40 -18.00 0.34 -1.36
C GLY A 40 -17.28 -1.01 -1.37
N ARG A 41 -16.02 -1.04 -1.80
CA ARG A 41 -15.22 -2.28 -1.81
C ARG A 41 -15.00 -2.82 -0.40
N SER A 42 -15.06 -4.15 -0.26
CA SER A 42 -14.57 -4.84 0.93
C SER A 42 -13.04 -4.81 1.00
N VAL A 43 -12.49 -5.23 2.15
CA VAL A 43 -11.04 -5.39 2.34
C VAL A 43 -10.45 -6.31 1.27
N LEU A 44 -11.08 -7.48 1.04
CA LEU A 44 -10.67 -8.43 0.01
C LEU A 44 -10.71 -7.81 -1.40
N GLU A 45 -11.79 -7.14 -1.75
CA GLU A 45 -11.94 -6.50 -3.05
C GLU A 45 -10.94 -5.37 -3.28
N HIS A 46 -10.48 -4.69 -2.22
CA HIS A 46 -9.36 -3.77 -2.31
C HIS A 46 -8.06 -4.48 -2.64
N MET A 47 -7.75 -5.62 -2.00
CA MET A 47 -6.54 -6.41 -2.28
C MET A 47 -6.56 -6.94 -3.71
N VAL A 48 -7.69 -7.50 -4.17
CA VAL A 48 -7.90 -7.94 -5.56
C VAL A 48 -7.68 -6.78 -6.52
N HIS A 49 -8.36 -5.65 -6.30
CA HIS A 49 -8.26 -4.48 -7.19
C HIS A 49 -6.85 -3.92 -7.27
N GLN A 50 -6.13 -3.80 -6.16
CA GLN A 50 -4.76 -3.30 -6.15
C GLN A 50 -3.82 -4.27 -6.89
N SER A 51 -3.92 -5.58 -6.67
CA SER A 51 -3.12 -6.59 -7.34
C SER A 51 -3.37 -6.61 -8.85
N MET A 52 -4.65 -6.65 -9.26
CA MET A 52 -5.05 -6.70 -10.67
C MET A 52 -4.69 -5.41 -11.41
N SER A 53 -5.07 -4.25 -10.86
CA SER A 53 -4.83 -2.97 -11.53
C SER A 53 -3.35 -2.65 -11.67
N GLU A 54 -2.53 -2.98 -10.68
CA GLU A 54 -1.10 -2.79 -10.78
C GLU A 54 -0.47 -3.68 -11.84
N ASN A 55 -0.89 -4.95 -11.90
CA ASN A 55 -0.41 -5.87 -12.93
C ASN A 55 -0.76 -5.39 -14.33
N LEU A 56 -2.00 -4.95 -14.54
CA LEU A 56 -2.45 -4.41 -15.83
C LEU A 56 -1.68 -3.15 -16.23
N TRP A 57 -1.47 -2.19 -15.34
CA TRP A 57 -0.75 -0.97 -15.68
C TRP A 57 0.71 -1.24 -16.01
N PHE A 58 1.38 -2.09 -15.23
CA PHE A 58 2.77 -2.46 -15.52
C PHE A 58 2.91 -3.23 -16.82
N ARG A 59 2.04 -4.19 -17.09
CA ARG A 59 2.07 -4.97 -18.32
C ARG A 59 1.72 -4.13 -19.55
N ASP A 60 0.57 -3.46 -19.52
CA ASP A 60 -0.03 -2.89 -20.74
C ASP A 60 0.47 -1.47 -21.04
N MET A 61 0.85 -0.69 -20.02
CA MET A 61 1.29 0.70 -20.19
C MET A 61 2.81 0.86 -20.07
N LEU A 62 3.44 0.06 -19.19
CA LEU A 62 4.88 0.17 -18.94
C LEU A 62 5.70 -0.92 -19.67
N GLY A 63 5.06 -1.93 -20.23
CA GLY A 63 5.74 -3.05 -20.89
C GLY A 63 6.53 -3.93 -19.92
N ILE A 64 6.09 -3.99 -18.65
CA ILE A 64 6.69 -4.81 -17.59
C ILE A 64 5.69 -5.87 -17.15
N GLY A 65 5.70 -7.02 -17.84
CA GLY A 65 4.91 -8.20 -17.48
C GLY A 65 5.67 -9.11 -16.53
N VAL A 66 5.12 -9.42 -15.35
CA VAL A 66 5.76 -10.28 -14.34
C VAL A 66 4.96 -11.54 -14.05
N THR A 67 3.67 -11.55 -14.36
CA THR A 67 2.77 -12.69 -14.18
C THR A 67 1.49 -12.52 -15.01
N ASP A 68 0.90 -13.63 -15.44
CA ASP A 68 -0.42 -13.65 -16.07
C ASP A 68 -1.56 -13.69 -15.03
N ASN A 69 -1.28 -14.24 -13.84
CA ASN A 69 -2.22 -14.28 -12.73
C ASN A 69 -1.63 -13.59 -11.48
N PRO A 70 -2.02 -12.35 -11.16
CA PRO A 70 -1.52 -11.61 -10.01
C PRO A 70 -2.24 -11.92 -8.69
N LEU A 71 -3.22 -12.84 -8.70
CA LEU A 71 -3.97 -13.22 -7.50
C LEU A 71 -3.40 -14.49 -6.87
N PRO A 72 -3.50 -14.64 -5.54
CA PRO A 72 -3.08 -15.87 -4.87
C PRO A 72 -4.02 -17.04 -5.21
N ALA A 73 -3.51 -18.25 -5.14
CA ALA A 73 -4.31 -19.47 -5.32
C ALA A 73 -5.42 -19.63 -4.25
N ARG A 74 -5.18 -19.08 -3.07
CA ARG A 74 -6.17 -18.93 -1.99
C ARG A 74 -6.26 -17.45 -1.62
N GLU A 75 -7.45 -16.90 -1.69
CA GLU A 75 -7.73 -15.50 -1.36
C GLU A 75 -7.77 -15.27 0.17
N THR A 76 -6.67 -15.56 0.84
CA THR A 76 -6.43 -15.25 2.23
C THR A 76 -5.58 -13.99 2.34
N ARG A 77 -5.62 -13.30 3.46
CA ARG A 77 -4.79 -12.12 3.74
C ARG A 77 -3.30 -12.41 3.50
N VAL A 78 -2.79 -13.49 4.08
CA VAL A 78 -1.38 -13.89 3.90
C VAL A 78 -1.09 -14.23 2.45
N GLY A 79 -1.99 -14.95 1.75
CA GLY A 79 -1.84 -15.25 0.32
C GLY A 79 -1.68 -13.98 -0.52
N PHE A 80 -2.47 -12.94 -0.26
CA PHE A 80 -2.33 -11.64 -0.94
C PHE A 80 -1.00 -10.96 -0.60
N ILE A 81 -0.59 -10.97 0.67
CA ILE A 81 0.69 -10.38 1.10
C ILE A 81 1.86 -11.04 0.35
N GLU A 82 1.92 -12.36 0.31
CA GLU A 82 2.97 -13.11 -0.37
C GLU A 82 2.99 -12.85 -1.87
N THR A 83 1.85 -13.05 -2.54
CA THR A 83 1.74 -12.92 -4.00
C THR A 83 2.01 -11.49 -4.47
N TYR A 84 1.48 -10.49 -3.76
CA TYR A 84 1.73 -9.09 -4.10
C TYR A 84 3.19 -8.72 -3.89
N SER A 85 3.79 -9.14 -2.77
CA SER A 85 5.21 -8.90 -2.48
C SER A 85 6.12 -9.46 -3.57
N GLU A 86 5.92 -10.72 -3.97
CA GLU A 86 6.69 -11.35 -5.04
C GLU A 86 6.57 -10.60 -6.37
N ASN A 87 5.34 -10.29 -6.79
CA ASN A 87 5.09 -9.60 -8.05
C ASN A 87 5.63 -8.16 -8.04
N ALA A 88 5.45 -7.43 -6.94
CA ALA A 88 5.95 -6.06 -6.79
C ALA A 88 7.49 -6.02 -6.74
N SER A 89 8.15 -7.00 -6.12
CA SER A 89 9.61 -7.12 -6.13
C SER A 89 10.17 -7.34 -7.54
N LYS A 90 9.50 -8.17 -8.35
CA LYS A 90 9.87 -8.37 -9.78
C LYS A 90 9.71 -7.08 -10.59
N ARG A 91 8.63 -6.31 -10.35
CA ARG A 91 8.42 -4.99 -11.00
C ARG A 91 9.47 -3.98 -10.56
N LEU A 92 9.78 -3.94 -9.26
CA LEU A 92 10.82 -3.07 -8.71
C LEU A 92 12.18 -3.36 -9.34
N ALA A 93 12.58 -4.63 -9.45
CA ALA A 93 13.81 -5.03 -10.12
C ALA A 93 13.82 -4.55 -11.57
N ALA A 94 12.74 -4.77 -12.32
CA ALA A 94 12.62 -4.31 -13.71
C ALA A 94 12.70 -2.78 -13.84
N LEU A 95 12.16 -2.00 -12.89
CA LEU A 95 12.26 -0.54 -12.90
C LEU A 95 13.68 -0.04 -12.62
N ARG A 96 14.45 -0.73 -11.77
CA ARG A 96 15.83 -0.38 -11.45
C ARG A 96 16.76 -0.42 -12.66
N ASP A 97 16.48 -1.30 -13.61
CA ASP A 97 17.29 -1.51 -14.81
C ASP A 97 16.92 -0.57 -15.97
N LYS A 98 15.91 0.32 -15.82
CA LYS A 98 15.43 1.18 -16.91
C LYS A 98 16.32 2.42 -17.09
N PRO A 99 16.80 2.72 -18.32
CA PRO A 99 17.53 3.94 -18.62
C PRO A 99 16.62 5.17 -18.59
N ASP A 100 17.19 6.37 -18.43
CA ASP A 100 16.43 7.62 -18.37
C ASP A 100 15.51 7.83 -19.58
N SER A 101 15.96 7.43 -20.79
CA SER A 101 15.15 7.49 -22.01
C SER A 101 13.87 6.66 -21.96
N TRP A 102 13.88 5.52 -21.29
CA TRP A 102 12.68 4.70 -21.09
C TRP A 102 11.62 5.44 -20.24
N TRP A 103 12.05 6.17 -19.23
CA TRP A 103 11.15 6.95 -18.37
C TRP A 103 10.53 8.14 -19.09
N GLU A 104 11.27 8.74 -20.02
CA GLU A 104 10.86 9.90 -20.81
C GLU A 104 9.98 9.54 -22.00
N GLU A 105 10.02 8.28 -22.46
CA GLU A 105 9.23 7.81 -23.58
C GLU A 105 7.74 7.96 -23.31
N GLU A 106 7.04 8.56 -24.28
CA GLU A 106 5.60 8.72 -24.27
C GLU A 106 4.89 7.47 -24.77
N VAL A 107 3.93 6.98 -23.99
CA VAL A 107 3.14 5.80 -24.29
C VAL A 107 1.66 6.06 -24.03
N ARG A 108 0.81 5.18 -24.53
CA ARG A 108 -0.64 5.28 -24.33
C ARG A 108 -1.02 5.00 -22.87
N PHE A 109 -1.75 5.95 -22.26
CA PHE A 109 -2.38 5.82 -20.96
C PHE A 109 -3.89 6.05 -21.15
N PHE A 110 -4.67 4.95 -21.23
CA PHE A 110 -6.08 4.99 -21.63
C PHE A 110 -6.27 5.79 -22.94
N GLU A 111 -6.95 6.93 -22.89
CA GLU A 111 -7.27 7.78 -24.04
C GLU A 111 -6.24 8.91 -24.30
N VAL A 112 -5.17 8.98 -23.50
CA VAL A 112 -4.16 10.06 -23.60
C VAL A 112 -2.75 9.50 -23.73
N ILE A 113 -1.83 10.34 -24.19
CA ILE A 113 -0.39 10.01 -24.23
C ILE A 113 0.30 10.64 -23.03
N ARG A 114 1.14 9.87 -22.35
CA ARG A 114 1.91 10.31 -21.17
C ARG A 114 3.26 9.62 -21.12
N SER A 115 4.26 10.27 -20.51
CA SER A 115 5.53 9.62 -20.24
C SER A 115 5.37 8.47 -19.24
N ARG A 116 6.23 7.46 -19.33
CA ARG A 116 6.25 6.36 -18.36
C ARG A 116 6.51 6.87 -16.95
N ALA A 117 7.35 7.88 -16.76
CA ALA A 117 7.57 8.52 -15.46
C ALA A 117 6.25 9.07 -14.87
N TRP A 118 5.43 9.74 -15.68
CA TRP A 118 4.11 10.22 -15.25
C TRP A 118 3.20 9.05 -14.87
N ILE A 119 3.19 7.97 -15.66
CA ILE A 119 2.35 6.79 -15.39
C ILE A 119 2.74 6.12 -14.07
N VAL A 120 4.04 5.96 -13.79
CA VAL A 120 4.52 5.43 -12.50
C VAL A 120 4.12 6.35 -11.34
N THR A 121 4.29 7.66 -11.48
CA THR A 121 3.82 8.64 -10.48
C THR A 121 2.32 8.50 -10.23
N ARG A 122 1.52 8.39 -11.29
CA ARG A 122 0.08 8.20 -11.19
C ARG A 122 -0.29 6.85 -10.55
N ARG A 123 0.49 5.79 -10.81
CA ARG A 123 0.31 4.49 -10.16
C ARG A 123 0.58 4.56 -8.67
N ILE A 124 1.66 5.21 -8.25
CA ILE A 124 1.99 5.44 -6.83
C ILE A 124 0.84 6.19 -6.13
N ALA A 125 0.36 7.28 -6.74
CA ALA A 125 -0.77 8.04 -6.19
C ALA A 125 -2.06 7.21 -6.09
N HIS A 126 -2.34 6.35 -7.09
CA HIS A 126 -3.49 5.44 -7.08
C HIS A 126 -3.38 4.39 -5.97
N THR A 127 -2.18 3.86 -5.74
CA THR A 127 -1.90 2.94 -4.63
C THR A 127 -2.13 3.62 -3.28
N ALA A 128 -1.62 4.84 -3.10
CA ALA A 128 -1.82 5.64 -1.89
C ALA A 128 -3.31 5.97 -1.65
N HIS A 129 -4.09 6.26 -2.73
CA HIS A 129 -5.53 6.48 -2.65
C HIS A 129 -6.27 5.27 -2.05
N HIS A 130 -6.01 4.06 -2.57
CA HIS A 130 -6.64 2.85 -2.04
C HIS A 130 -6.17 2.50 -0.64
N ARG A 131 -4.90 2.74 -0.31
CA ARG A 131 -4.39 2.58 1.05
C ARG A 131 -5.11 3.50 2.03
N GLY A 132 -5.38 4.77 1.66
CA GLY A 132 -6.18 5.69 2.48
C GLY A 132 -7.59 5.16 2.76
N GLN A 133 -8.25 4.55 1.77
CA GLN A 133 -9.56 3.91 1.96
C GLN A 133 -9.46 2.72 2.93
N GLN A 134 -8.42 1.90 2.81
CA GLN A 134 -8.20 0.75 3.70
C GLN A 134 -7.86 1.18 5.15
N THR A 135 -7.11 2.26 5.34
CA THR A 135 -6.86 2.80 6.69
C THR A 135 -8.13 3.33 7.35
N ALA A 136 -9.04 3.91 6.58
CA ALA A 136 -10.37 4.28 7.08
C ALA A 136 -11.18 3.04 7.49
N LEU A 137 -11.15 1.96 6.70
CA LEU A 137 -11.79 0.68 7.07
C LEU A 137 -11.20 0.10 8.37
N LEU A 138 -9.87 0.12 8.54
CA LEU A 138 -9.23 -0.30 9.80
C LEU A 138 -9.80 0.46 11.00
N ARG A 139 -9.97 1.79 10.89
CA ARG A 139 -10.60 2.60 11.95
C ARG A 139 -12.04 2.19 12.22
N MET A 140 -12.83 1.95 11.19
CA MET A 140 -14.23 1.51 11.33
C MET A 140 -14.33 0.14 12.02
N LEU A 141 -13.34 -0.71 11.84
CA LEU A 141 -13.25 -2.04 12.43
C LEU A 141 -12.62 -2.04 13.84
N GLY A 142 -12.20 -0.87 14.36
CA GLY A 142 -11.54 -0.76 15.64
C GLY A 142 -10.16 -1.42 15.69
N ARG A 143 -9.48 -1.51 14.54
CA ARG A 143 -8.13 -2.04 14.46
C ARG A 143 -7.08 -0.96 14.75
N ASP A 144 -5.99 -1.38 15.37
CA ASP A 144 -4.81 -0.53 15.58
C ASP A 144 -4.20 -0.10 14.25
N LEU A 145 -3.78 1.15 14.17
CA LEU A 145 -3.23 1.74 12.97
C LEU A 145 -1.81 2.24 13.19
N HIS A 146 -0.86 1.45 12.72
CA HIS A 146 0.54 1.86 12.63
C HIS A 146 0.75 2.95 11.57
N SER A 147 1.87 3.65 11.67
CA SER A 147 2.25 4.68 10.71
C SER A 147 2.42 4.12 9.29
N THR A 148 2.05 4.94 8.32
CA THR A 148 2.35 4.69 6.90
C THR A 148 3.07 5.88 6.26
N TYR A 149 2.75 7.11 6.64
CA TYR A 149 3.43 8.35 6.22
C TYR A 149 3.93 9.16 7.40
N GLY A 150 3.22 9.18 8.48
CA GLY A 150 3.50 9.97 9.67
C GLY A 150 2.82 9.33 10.88
N PRO A 151 2.79 10.01 12.01
CA PRO A 151 2.06 9.54 13.19
C PRO A 151 0.59 9.28 12.91
N THR A 152 -0.03 8.45 13.72
CA THR A 152 -1.47 8.17 13.73
C THR A 152 -2.02 8.49 15.10
N ALA A 153 -3.35 8.42 15.28
CA ALA A 153 -3.94 8.54 16.60
C ALA A 153 -3.35 7.51 17.57
N ASP A 154 -3.06 6.28 17.11
CA ASP A 154 -2.53 5.20 17.96
C ASP A 154 -1.03 5.34 18.26
N THR A 155 -0.33 6.25 17.57
CA THR A 155 1.06 6.59 17.84
C THR A 155 1.23 7.93 18.59
N GLY A 156 0.14 8.45 19.18
CA GLY A 156 0.14 9.69 19.96
C GLY A 156 -0.47 10.90 19.26
N GLY A 157 -0.99 10.75 18.02
CA GLY A 157 -1.68 11.82 17.30
C GLY A 157 -0.83 12.56 16.27
N LEU A 158 -0.62 13.86 16.42
CA LEU A 158 0.07 14.70 15.44
C LEU A 158 1.55 14.92 15.77
N MET A 159 2.37 15.17 14.75
CA MET A 159 3.79 15.49 14.92
C MET A 159 4.02 16.74 15.79
N GLN A 160 3.17 17.74 15.68
CA GLN A 160 3.23 18.94 16.54
C GLN A 160 3.04 18.61 18.03
N ASN A 161 2.41 17.48 18.35
CA ASN A 161 2.22 16.96 19.71
C ASN A 161 3.32 15.96 20.11
N GLN A 162 4.44 15.95 19.37
CA GLN A 162 5.57 15.04 19.57
C GLN A 162 5.23 13.55 19.39
N ALA A 163 4.14 13.25 18.67
CA ALA A 163 3.78 11.86 18.36
C ALA A 163 4.85 11.17 17.51
N SER A 164 5.14 9.93 17.85
CA SER A 164 6.16 9.14 17.19
C SER A 164 5.63 8.53 15.88
N VAL A 165 6.53 8.33 14.92
CA VAL A 165 6.27 7.48 13.75
C VAL A 165 6.62 6.05 14.14
N VAL A 166 5.63 5.15 14.15
CA VAL A 166 5.80 3.74 14.49
C VAL A 166 5.26 2.88 13.35
N TYR A 167 6.15 2.31 12.55
CA TYR A 167 5.79 1.37 11.48
C TYR A 167 5.51 -0.01 12.05
N ALA A 168 4.56 -0.75 11.46
CA ALA A 168 4.22 -2.11 11.89
C ALA A 168 5.44 -3.06 11.83
N TYR A 169 6.20 -2.96 10.74
CA TYR A 169 7.43 -3.71 10.51
C TYR A 169 8.53 -2.78 9.99
N ARG A 170 9.78 -3.07 10.31
CA ARG A 170 10.93 -2.25 9.91
C ARG A 170 11.25 -2.38 8.41
N ASP A 171 11.00 -3.58 7.85
CA ASP A 171 11.33 -3.93 6.46
C ASP A 171 10.41 -5.04 5.93
N LEU A 172 10.52 -5.31 4.63
CA LEU A 172 9.69 -6.29 3.94
C LEU A 172 9.98 -7.72 4.38
N ASP A 173 11.23 -8.06 4.62
CA ASP A 173 11.63 -9.43 5.02
C ASP A 173 11.04 -9.76 6.40
N THR A 174 11.17 -8.85 7.36
CA THR A 174 10.56 -8.99 8.69
C THR A 174 9.03 -9.14 8.59
N LEU A 175 8.37 -8.34 7.73
CA LEU A 175 6.93 -8.44 7.51
C LEU A 175 6.54 -9.83 7.00
N LEU A 176 7.24 -10.31 5.97
CA LEU A 176 6.94 -11.61 5.36
C LEU A 176 7.16 -12.76 6.35
N ASP A 177 8.26 -12.75 7.08
CA ASP A 177 8.56 -13.79 8.06
C ASP A 177 7.52 -13.85 9.19
N GLU A 178 7.13 -12.71 9.74
CA GLU A 178 6.14 -12.63 10.81
C GLU A 178 4.72 -13.01 10.33
N GLU A 179 4.32 -12.59 9.14
CA GLU A 179 2.99 -12.90 8.59
C GLU A 179 2.88 -14.36 8.14
N LYS A 180 3.91 -14.93 7.49
CA LYS A 180 3.97 -16.35 7.11
C LYS A 180 4.09 -17.27 8.30
N GLY A 181 4.91 -16.89 9.28
CA GLY A 181 5.08 -17.64 10.52
C GLY A 181 3.89 -17.58 11.47
N GLY A 182 2.91 -16.71 11.20
CA GLY A 182 1.71 -16.56 12.00
C GLY A 182 1.90 -15.85 13.35
N THR A 183 3.12 -15.41 13.66
CA THR A 183 3.43 -14.73 14.91
C THR A 183 2.95 -13.28 14.91
N ARG A 184 3.00 -12.62 13.74
CA ARG A 184 2.47 -11.28 13.48
C ARG A 184 2.91 -10.22 14.50
N ARG A 185 4.17 -10.31 14.97
CA ARG A 185 4.74 -9.40 15.96
C ARG A 185 5.03 -8.04 15.36
N LYS A 186 4.06 -7.17 15.40
CA LYS A 186 4.20 -5.76 15.03
C LYS A 186 4.88 -4.96 16.14
N ALA A 187 5.43 -3.80 15.79
CA ALA A 187 5.93 -2.86 16.77
C ALA A 187 4.83 -2.46 17.76
N SER A 188 5.20 -2.29 19.04
CA SER A 188 4.26 -1.85 20.07
C SER A 188 3.83 -0.40 19.84
N LEU A 189 2.54 -0.14 19.97
CA LEU A 189 1.98 1.21 19.84
C LEU A 189 1.89 1.89 21.21
N PRO A 190 2.26 3.18 21.31
CA PRO A 190 2.13 3.91 22.58
C PRO A 190 0.67 4.20 22.97
N GLY A 191 -0.25 4.07 22.03
CA GLY A 191 -1.66 4.39 22.23
C GLY A 191 -2.02 5.82 21.84
N PRO A 192 -3.31 6.19 21.94
CA PRO A 192 -3.78 7.51 21.58
C PRO A 192 -3.24 8.58 22.53
N GLY A 193 -2.85 9.72 21.95
CA GLY A 193 -2.53 10.91 22.72
C GLY A 193 -3.79 11.64 23.21
N GLU A 194 -3.61 12.50 24.19
CA GLU A 194 -4.71 13.31 24.78
C GLU A 194 -5.15 14.46 23.87
N ALA A 195 -4.27 14.90 22.95
CA ALA A 195 -4.52 16.03 22.07
C ALA A 195 -5.46 15.67 20.92
N SER A 196 -6.16 16.69 20.38
CA SER A 196 -7.01 16.54 19.19
C SER A 196 -6.23 15.93 18.01
N PRO A 197 -6.84 15.02 17.22
CA PRO A 197 -6.22 14.45 16.02
C PRO A 197 -6.21 15.40 14.82
N THR A 198 -6.60 16.66 14.99
CA THR A 198 -6.65 17.67 13.90
C THR A 198 -5.94 18.95 14.32
N GLU A 199 -5.19 19.54 13.37
CA GLU A 199 -4.62 20.87 13.50
C GLU A 199 -5.72 21.92 13.42
N ARG A 200 -5.84 22.73 14.48
CA ARG A 200 -6.71 23.92 14.47
C ARG A 200 -5.92 25.10 15.03
N PRO A 201 -6.02 26.29 14.43
CA PRO A 201 -5.43 27.49 15.02
C PRO A 201 -5.98 27.71 16.43
N GLY A 202 -5.09 27.80 17.43
CA GLY A 202 -5.45 28.09 18.82
C GLY A 202 -5.95 26.88 19.65
N SER A 203 -5.80 25.64 19.16
CA SER A 203 -6.00 24.41 19.97
C SER A 203 -4.73 23.95 20.65
#